data_54e6ba75d22195064782288ceeada8ea
#
_entry.id   54e6ba75d22195064782288ceeada8ea
#
_cell.length_a   1.000
_cell.length_b   1.000
_cell.length_c   1.000
_cell.angle_alpha   90.00
_cell.angle_beta   90.00
_cell.angle_gamma   90.00
#
_symmetry.space_group_name_H-M   'P 1'
#
loop_
_entity.id
_entity.type
_entity.pdbx_description
1 polymer ?
#
loop_
_entity_poly.entity_id
_entity_poly.type
_entity_poly.pdbx_seq_one_letter_code
_entity_poly.pdbx_strand_id
1 'polypeptide(L)'
;MIINPELTAANEISKVFQFPSAIRVDTFAKGRVELLHFKIGNNSPLCGLKLSKFHATLHCNDILVCTIARNSEEVIIPNGDFEFAANDIVSIVAKRRDAIDFFRKIGLEKNRVSNTIIAGGGKISYYLAKSLLMSGIKTTIIEINQQRC
;
A
#
# COMPACT_ATOMS: atom_id res chain seq x y z
N MET A 1 25.20 10.04 -10.03
CA MET A 1 24.10 9.47 -9.20
C MET A 1 24.60 8.13 -8.67
N ILE A 2 24.68 7.96 -7.36
CA ILE A 2 25.08 6.67 -6.75
C ILE A 2 23.81 5.87 -6.53
N ILE A 3 23.68 4.72 -7.17
CA ILE A 3 22.55 3.80 -7.00
C ILE A 3 23.00 2.72 -6.01
N ASN A 4 22.21 2.52 -4.96
CA ASN A 4 22.39 1.40 -4.02
C ASN A 4 21.31 0.34 -4.32
N PRO A 5 21.64 -0.73 -5.05
CA PRO A 5 20.66 -1.72 -5.47
C PRO A 5 20.05 -2.49 -4.29
N GLU A 6 20.82 -2.73 -3.23
CA GLU A 6 20.34 -3.44 -2.05
C GLU A 6 19.29 -2.61 -1.29
N LEU A 7 19.50 -1.30 -1.18
CA LEU A 7 18.53 -0.39 -0.59
C LEU A 7 17.26 -0.29 -1.44
N THR A 8 17.41 -0.24 -2.77
CA THR A 8 16.27 -0.19 -3.69
C THR A 8 15.44 -1.46 -3.58
N ALA A 9 16.07 -2.63 -3.60
CA ALA A 9 15.38 -3.91 -3.43
C ALA A 9 14.66 -4.00 -2.08
N ALA A 10 15.31 -3.60 -0.99
CA ALA A 10 14.72 -3.59 0.34
C ALA A 10 13.48 -2.67 0.43
N ASN A 11 13.53 -1.50 -0.21
CA ASN A 11 12.40 -0.57 -0.26
C ASN A 11 11.22 -1.16 -1.04
N GLU A 12 11.45 -1.81 -2.19
CA GLU A 12 10.39 -2.46 -2.95
C GLU A 12 9.74 -3.61 -2.15
N ILE A 13 10.55 -4.45 -1.51
CA ILE A 13 10.03 -5.52 -0.65
C ILE A 13 9.21 -4.93 0.51
N SER A 14 9.66 -3.86 1.14
CA SER A 14 8.98 -3.27 2.30
C SER A 14 7.57 -2.74 1.97
N LYS A 15 7.32 -2.31 0.73
CA LYS A 15 5.99 -1.84 0.28
C LYS A 15 4.93 -2.95 0.38
N VAL A 16 5.31 -4.19 0.04
CA VAL A 16 4.40 -5.35 0.11
C VAL A 16 3.92 -5.58 1.55
N PHE A 17 4.78 -5.36 2.54
CA PHE A 17 4.42 -5.51 3.96
C PHE A 17 3.57 -4.35 4.49
N GLN A 18 3.74 -3.17 3.92
CA GLN A 18 3.03 -1.97 4.36
C GLN A 18 1.60 -1.90 3.83
N PHE A 19 1.38 -2.38 2.62
CA PHE A 19 0.09 -2.40 1.94
C PHE A 19 -0.21 -3.79 1.36
N PRO A 20 -0.38 -4.82 2.21
CA PRO A 20 -0.54 -6.20 1.76
C PRO A 20 -1.81 -6.44 0.93
N SER A 21 -2.79 -5.55 1.03
CA SER A 21 -4.03 -5.60 0.25
C SER A 21 -3.97 -4.77 -1.04
N ALA A 22 -2.88 -4.05 -1.27
CA ALA A 22 -2.68 -3.34 -2.52
C ALA A 22 -2.14 -4.30 -3.60
N ILE A 23 -2.66 -4.19 -4.81
CA ILE A 23 -2.16 -4.91 -5.99
C ILE A 23 -0.78 -4.35 -6.38
N ARG A 24 -0.65 -3.03 -6.30
CA ARG A 24 0.57 -2.30 -6.65
C ARG A 24 0.70 -1.03 -5.82
N VAL A 25 1.94 -0.67 -5.49
CA VAL A 25 2.28 0.56 -4.78
C VAL A 25 3.43 1.25 -5.51
N ASP A 26 3.18 2.41 -6.08
CA ASP A 26 4.20 3.27 -6.66
C ASP A 26 4.40 4.50 -5.75
N THR A 27 5.65 4.90 -5.56
CA THR A 27 5.99 5.97 -4.63
C THR A 27 6.54 7.17 -5.40
N PHE A 28 6.01 8.36 -5.13
CA PHE A 28 6.37 9.61 -5.79
C PHE A 28 6.90 10.64 -4.78
N ALA A 29 7.44 11.73 -5.30
CA ALA A 29 7.91 12.87 -4.53
C ALA A 29 8.86 12.49 -3.36
N LYS A 30 9.82 11.59 -3.62
CA LYS A 30 10.78 11.08 -2.63
C LYS A 30 10.12 10.41 -1.41
N GLY A 31 9.09 9.62 -1.64
CA GLY A 31 8.40 8.86 -0.59
C GLY A 31 7.30 9.63 0.15
N ARG A 32 6.91 10.80 -0.34
CA ARG A 32 5.88 11.62 0.31
C ARG A 32 4.46 11.29 -0.15
N VAL A 33 4.33 10.71 -1.33
CA VAL A 33 3.04 10.39 -1.96
C VAL A 33 3.08 8.99 -2.53
N GLU A 34 2.04 8.22 -2.25
CA GLU A 34 1.83 6.86 -2.73
C GLU A 34 0.71 6.83 -3.76
N LEU A 35 0.92 6.13 -4.88
CA LEU A 35 -0.13 5.71 -5.80
C LEU A 35 -0.40 4.23 -5.53
N LEU A 36 -1.60 3.95 -5.06
CA LEU A 36 -2.02 2.63 -4.61
C LEU A 36 -3.11 2.10 -5.53
N HIS A 37 -2.94 0.87 -5.99
CA HIS A 37 -3.95 0.13 -6.75
C HIS A 37 -4.50 -0.98 -5.87
N PHE A 38 -5.81 -1.01 -5.69
CA PHE A 38 -6.47 -2.04 -4.90
C PHE A 38 -7.81 -2.45 -5.51
N LYS A 39 -8.24 -3.66 -5.19
CA LYS A 39 -9.51 -4.22 -5.67
C LYS A 39 -10.60 -4.03 -4.61
N ILE A 40 -11.77 -3.56 -5.05
CA ILE A 40 -12.93 -3.45 -4.16
C ILE A 40 -13.50 -4.86 -3.92
N GLY A 41 -13.53 -5.27 -2.66
CA GLY A 41 -14.18 -6.52 -2.24
C GLY A 41 -15.70 -6.42 -2.23
N ASN A 42 -16.38 -7.56 -2.30
CA ASN A 42 -17.86 -7.61 -2.35
C ASN A 42 -18.54 -6.96 -1.12
N ASN A 43 -17.89 -7.00 0.05
CA ASN A 43 -18.43 -6.43 1.28
C ASN A 43 -17.78 -5.08 1.64
N SER A 44 -17.16 -4.41 0.68
CA SER A 44 -16.54 -3.10 0.91
C SER A 44 -17.60 -2.01 1.10
N PRO A 45 -17.42 -1.06 2.04
CA PRO A 45 -18.28 0.08 2.17
C PRO A 45 -18.24 1.03 0.95
N LEU A 46 -17.34 0.79 0.00
CA LEU A 46 -17.29 1.50 -1.28
C LEU A 46 -18.38 1.04 -2.24
N CYS A 47 -18.86 -0.21 -2.15
CA CYS A 47 -19.86 -0.72 -3.09
C CYS A 47 -21.16 0.11 -3.02
N GLY A 48 -21.62 0.62 -4.18
CA GLY A 48 -22.81 1.46 -4.29
C GLY A 48 -22.58 2.92 -3.87
N LEU A 49 -21.38 3.30 -3.45
CA LEU A 49 -21.07 4.67 -3.07
C LEU A 49 -20.74 5.51 -4.31
N LYS A 50 -21.36 6.70 -4.44
CA LYS A 50 -20.96 7.68 -5.46
C LYS A 50 -19.68 8.39 -5.08
N LEU A 51 -18.81 8.67 -6.07
CA LEU A 51 -17.55 9.38 -5.84
C LEU A 51 -17.77 10.77 -5.22
N SER A 52 -18.84 11.47 -5.56
CA SER A 52 -19.20 12.77 -4.95
C SER A 52 -19.41 12.69 -3.43
N LYS A 53 -19.81 11.53 -2.91
CA LYS A 53 -20.02 11.29 -1.48
C LYS A 53 -18.81 10.62 -0.78
N PHE A 54 -17.78 10.25 -1.53
CA PHE A 54 -16.63 9.49 -1.06
C PHE A 54 -15.94 10.16 0.14
N HIS A 55 -15.56 11.42 0.01
CA HIS A 55 -14.86 12.15 1.08
C HIS A 55 -15.72 12.34 2.33
N ALA A 56 -17.00 12.67 2.16
CA ALA A 56 -17.92 12.89 3.27
C ALA A 56 -18.22 11.60 4.04
N THR A 57 -18.46 10.50 3.32
CA THR A 57 -18.83 9.21 3.93
C THR A 57 -17.66 8.56 4.66
N LEU A 58 -16.46 8.63 4.07
CA LEU A 58 -15.27 7.96 4.61
C LEU A 58 -14.41 8.89 5.46
N HIS A 59 -14.75 10.18 5.57
CA HIS A 59 -13.96 11.18 6.29
C HIS A 59 -12.46 11.13 5.89
N CYS A 60 -12.18 11.17 4.58
CA CYS A 60 -10.84 11.02 3.99
C CYS A 60 -10.55 12.12 2.96
N ASN A 61 -10.31 13.35 3.42
CA ASN A 61 -10.15 14.53 2.55
C ASN A 61 -8.85 14.52 1.73
N ASP A 62 -7.80 13.84 2.19
CA ASP A 62 -6.46 13.83 1.58
C ASP A 62 -6.24 12.64 0.64
N ILE A 63 -7.31 12.10 0.04
CA ILE A 63 -7.24 11.00 -0.92
C ILE A 63 -7.83 11.44 -2.24
N LEU A 64 -7.07 11.25 -3.31
CA LEU A 64 -7.53 11.48 -4.67
C LEU A 64 -7.75 10.15 -5.39
N VAL A 65 -8.96 9.90 -5.87
CA VAL A 65 -9.26 8.80 -6.77
C VAL A 65 -8.87 9.23 -8.19
N CYS A 66 -7.90 8.51 -8.78
CA CYS A 66 -7.35 8.86 -10.10
C CYS A 66 -8.02 8.10 -11.23
N THR A 67 -8.05 6.77 -11.12
CA THR A 67 -8.60 5.90 -12.15
C THR A 67 -9.32 4.72 -11.55
N ILE A 68 -10.24 4.16 -12.33
CA ILE A 68 -10.95 2.91 -11.99
C ILE A 68 -10.91 2.02 -13.21
N ALA A 69 -10.47 0.77 -13.03
CA ALA A 69 -10.58 -0.26 -14.05
C ALA A 69 -11.71 -1.23 -13.68
N ARG A 70 -12.68 -1.36 -14.58
CA ARG A 70 -13.82 -2.28 -14.45
C ARG A 70 -13.68 -3.37 -15.52
N ASN A 71 -13.81 -4.64 -15.10
CA ASN A 71 -13.73 -5.82 -15.98
C ASN A 71 -12.39 -5.99 -16.74
N SER A 72 -11.30 -5.42 -16.22
CA SER A 72 -9.93 -5.51 -16.78
C SER A 72 -9.72 -4.93 -18.20
N GLU A 73 -10.71 -4.32 -18.80
CA GLU A 73 -10.66 -3.85 -20.19
C GLU A 73 -10.73 -2.33 -20.32
N GLU A 74 -11.40 -1.66 -19.43
CA GLU A 74 -11.62 -0.21 -19.51
C GLU A 74 -11.08 0.52 -18.29
N VAL A 75 -10.18 1.49 -18.53
CA VAL A 75 -9.69 2.41 -17.50
C VAL A 75 -10.47 3.72 -17.60
N ILE A 76 -11.23 4.03 -16.57
CA ILE A 76 -12.10 5.18 -16.48
C ILE A 76 -11.46 6.23 -15.56
N ILE A 77 -11.49 7.48 -15.97
CA ILE A 77 -11.26 8.63 -15.08
C ILE A 77 -12.63 8.99 -14.52
N PRO A 78 -12.91 8.69 -13.23
CA PRO A 78 -14.27 8.84 -12.71
C PRO A 78 -14.64 10.30 -12.50
N ASN A 79 -15.92 10.61 -12.77
CA ASN A 79 -16.54 11.86 -12.36
C ASN A 79 -17.31 11.69 -11.04
N GLY A 80 -17.89 12.76 -10.51
CA GLY A 80 -18.60 12.74 -9.21
C GLY A 80 -19.80 11.80 -9.16
N ASP A 81 -20.45 11.49 -10.29
CA ASP A 81 -21.60 10.60 -10.38
C ASP A 81 -21.22 9.12 -10.50
N PHE A 82 -19.93 8.82 -10.66
CA PHE A 82 -19.45 7.45 -10.75
C PHE A 82 -19.78 6.67 -9.48
N GLU A 83 -20.37 5.51 -9.63
CA GLU A 83 -20.71 4.59 -8.53
C GLU A 83 -19.75 3.41 -8.51
N PHE A 84 -19.08 3.22 -7.37
CA PHE A 84 -18.15 2.12 -7.18
C PHE A 84 -18.88 0.77 -7.14
N ALA A 85 -18.29 -0.25 -7.74
CA ALA A 85 -18.80 -1.61 -7.72
C ALA A 85 -17.76 -2.60 -7.17
N ALA A 86 -18.25 -3.76 -6.75
CA ALA A 86 -17.38 -4.87 -6.39
C ALA A 86 -16.52 -5.29 -7.59
N ASN A 87 -15.29 -5.68 -7.32
CA ASN A 87 -14.26 -6.03 -8.29
C ASN A 87 -13.67 -4.88 -9.10
N ASP A 88 -14.11 -3.64 -8.95
CA ASP A 88 -13.39 -2.50 -9.52
C ASP A 88 -11.96 -2.46 -8.96
N ILE A 89 -10.99 -2.18 -9.84
CA ILE A 89 -9.62 -1.87 -9.44
C ILE A 89 -9.49 -0.35 -9.40
N VAL A 90 -9.30 0.17 -8.20
CA VAL A 90 -9.24 1.62 -7.96
C VAL A 90 -7.79 2.05 -7.75
N SER A 91 -7.41 3.14 -8.40
CA SER A 91 -6.12 3.81 -8.20
C SER A 91 -6.33 5.10 -7.42
N ILE A 92 -5.68 5.20 -6.27
CA ILE A 92 -5.72 6.40 -5.43
C ILE A 92 -4.34 6.99 -5.24
N VAL A 93 -4.28 8.31 -5.08
CA VAL A 93 -3.10 9.04 -4.63
C VAL A 93 -3.36 9.58 -3.23
N ALA A 94 -2.44 9.29 -2.31
CA ALA A 94 -2.53 9.74 -0.93
C ALA A 94 -1.15 9.84 -0.29
N LYS A 95 -1.04 10.59 0.82
CA LYS A 95 0.08 10.44 1.73
C LYS A 95 -0.02 9.08 2.42
N ARG A 96 1.12 8.49 2.74
CA ARG A 96 1.19 7.17 3.36
C ARG A 96 0.27 7.01 4.59
N ARG A 97 0.23 7.99 5.49
CA ARG A 97 -0.61 7.96 6.68
C ARG A 97 -2.10 7.89 6.33
N ASP A 98 -2.51 8.72 5.37
CA ASP A 98 -3.91 8.82 4.97
C ASP A 98 -4.36 7.59 4.21
N ALA A 99 -3.47 6.98 3.41
CA ALA A 99 -3.69 5.70 2.75
C ALA A 99 -3.92 4.55 3.75
N ILE A 100 -3.11 4.45 4.81
CA ILE A 100 -3.28 3.43 5.86
C ILE A 100 -4.63 3.59 6.55
N ASP A 101 -5.00 4.82 6.91
CA ASP A 101 -6.28 5.14 7.55
C ASP A 101 -7.47 4.79 6.64
N PHE A 102 -7.34 5.08 5.36
CA PHE A 102 -8.32 4.74 4.34
C PHE A 102 -8.50 3.22 4.20
N PHE A 103 -7.41 2.45 4.06
CA PHE A 103 -7.49 0.98 3.97
C PHE A 103 -8.14 0.37 5.22
N ARG A 104 -7.93 0.96 6.40
CA ARG A 104 -8.63 0.56 7.63
C ARG A 104 -10.13 0.79 7.50
N LYS A 105 -10.56 1.98 7.06
CA LYS A 105 -11.96 2.35 6.92
C LYS A 105 -12.72 1.49 5.92
N ILE A 106 -12.07 1.06 4.84
CA ILE A 106 -12.68 0.18 3.84
C ILE A 106 -12.50 -1.33 4.13
N GLY A 107 -11.93 -1.68 5.31
CA GLY A 107 -11.81 -3.05 5.77
C GLY A 107 -10.68 -3.86 5.14
N LEU A 108 -9.74 -3.21 4.45
CA LEU A 108 -8.57 -3.86 3.83
C LEU A 108 -7.37 -4.01 4.79
N GLU A 109 -7.44 -3.51 6.02
CA GLU A 109 -6.36 -3.63 7.00
C GLU A 109 -6.26 -5.03 7.65
N LYS A 110 -7.24 -5.93 7.42
CA LYS A 110 -7.32 -7.25 8.05
C LYS A 110 -6.07 -8.13 7.89
N ASN A 111 -5.23 -7.83 6.90
CA ASN A 111 -4.01 -8.58 6.60
C ASN A 111 -2.73 -7.83 7.02
N ARG A 112 -2.81 -6.89 7.96
CA ARG A 112 -1.64 -6.13 8.40
C ARG A 112 -0.58 -7.07 8.99
N VAL A 113 0.61 -7.04 8.42
CA VAL A 113 1.77 -7.76 8.95
C VAL A 113 2.25 -7.05 10.22
N SER A 114 2.32 -7.76 11.33
CA SER A 114 2.83 -7.26 12.61
C SER A 114 4.19 -7.81 12.98
N ASN A 115 4.54 -9.00 12.47
CA ASN A 115 5.80 -9.67 12.75
C ASN A 115 6.39 -10.24 11.47
N THR A 116 7.72 -10.20 11.35
CA THR A 116 8.46 -10.71 10.18
C THR A 116 9.72 -11.42 10.64
N ILE A 117 10.06 -12.51 9.97
CA ILE A 117 11.33 -13.21 10.13
C ILE A 117 12.07 -13.12 8.80
N ILE A 118 13.33 -12.68 8.85
CA ILE A 118 14.22 -12.58 7.70
C ILE A 118 15.32 -13.61 7.87
N ALA A 119 15.45 -14.55 6.93
CA ALA A 119 16.53 -15.52 6.89
C ALA A 119 17.74 -14.95 6.11
N GLY A 120 18.85 -14.78 6.79
CA GLY A 120 20.09 -14.21 6.28
C GLY A 120 20.31 -12.74 6.70
N GLY A 121 21.53 -12.41 7.18
CA GLY A 121 21.95 -11.10 7.69
C GLY A 121 22.69 -10.24 6.64
N GLY A 122 22.32 -10.35 5.35
CA GLY A 122 22.95 -9.59 4.27
C GLY A 122 22.55 -8.10 4.25
N LYS A 123 23.12 -7.33 3.31
CA LYS A 123 22.83 -5.89 3.16
C LYS A 123 21.36 -5.60 2.91
N ILE A 124 20.68 -6.40 2.07
CA ILE A 124 19.25 -6.27 1.81
C ILE A 124 18.47 -6.47 3.10
N SER A 125 18.79 -7.49 3.88
CA SER A 125 18.15 -7.80 5.16
C SER A 125 18.28 -6.66 6.16
N TYR A 126 19.44 -6.03 6.23
CA TYR A 126 19.70 -4.87 7.08
C TYR A 126 18.78 -3.69 6.70
N TYR A 127 18.75 -3.32 5.41
CA TYR A 127 17.91 -2.21 4.95
C TYR A 127 16.41 -2.52 5.08
N LEU A 128 16.01 -3.77 4.79
CA LEU A 128 14.64 -4.22 4.92
C LEU A 128 14.18 -4.19 6.38
N ALA A 129 14.96 -4.76 7.29
CA ALA A 129 14.64 -4.74 8.71
C ALA A 129 14.48 -3.32 9.25
N LYS A 130 15.39 -2.41 8.87
CA LYS A 130 15.29 -0.99 9.24
C LYS A 130 13.99 -0.36 8.74
N SER A 131 13.60 -0.61 7.48
CA SER A 131 12.37 -0.09 6.88
C SER A 131 11.12 -0.65 7.57
N LEU A 132 11.11 -1.96 7.87
CA LEU A 132 9.99 -2.63 8.54
C LEU A 132 9.83 -2.14 9.99
N LEU A 133 10.91 -2.00 10.73
CA LEU A 133 10.89 -1.46 12.10
C LEU A 133 10.35 -0.01 12.14
N MET A 134 10.79 0.84 11.21
CA MET A 134 10.26 2.21 11.07
C MET A 134 8.75 2.23 10.73
N SER A 135 8.24 1.14 10.16
CA SER A 135 6.81 0.95 9.85
C SER A 135 6.03 0.29 11.00
N GLY A 136 6.69 0.03 12.14
CA GLY A 136 6.07 -0.60 13.31
C GLY A 136 5.90 -2.12 13.18
N ILE A 137 6.60 -2.76 12.23
CA ILE A 137 6.59 -4.22 12.06
C ILE A 137 7.75 -4.81 12.84
N LYS A 138 7.48 -5.68 13.80
CA LYS A 138 8.52 -6.40 14.54
C LYS A 138 9.28 -7.31 13.59
N THR A 139 10.61 -7.22 13.61
CA THR A 139 11.46 -7.95 12.66
C THR A 139 12.52 -8.72 13.41
N THR A 140 12.65 -10.02 13.11
CA THR A 140 13.69 -10.90 13.60
C THR A 140 14.56 -11.32 12.43
N ILE A 141 15.89 -11.21 12.55
CA ILE A 141 16.85 -11.71 11.55
C ILE A 141 17.48 -12.98 12.10
N ILE A 142 17.53 -14.02 11.27
CA ILE A 142 18.24 -15.27 11.56
C ILE A 142 19.45 -15.33 10.63
N GLU A 143 20.66 -15.35 11.21
CA GLU A 143 21.92 -15.41 10.47
C GLU A 143 22.75 -16.60 11.01
N ILE A 144 23.27 -17.42 10.09
CA ILE A 144 24.10 -18.58 10.43
C ILE A 144 25.56 -18.19 10.68
N ASN A 145 26.01 -17.10 10.06
CA ASN A 145 27.38 -16.62 10.22
C ASN A 145 27.48 -15.70 11.45
N GLN A 146 28.10 -16.22 12.51
CA GLN A 146 28.24 -15.51 13.78
C GLN A 146 29.02 -14.18 13.66
N GLN A 147 29.89 -14.03 12.65
CA GLN A 147 30.65 -12.78 12.43
C GLN A 147 29.75 -11.66 11.81
N ARG A 148 28.56 -12.00 11.34
CA ARG A 148 27.60 -11.03 10.77
C ARG A 148 26.47 -10.66 11.72
N CYS A 149 26.39 -11.33 12.86
CA CYS A 149 25.50 -10.98 13.96
C CYS A 149 26.10 -9.83 14.76
#